data_8289262124e2ac32e79d0cc571207c44
#
_entry.id   8289262124e2ac32e79d0cc571207c44
#
_cell.length_a   1.000
_cell.length_b   1.000
_cell.length_c   1.000
_cell.angle_alpha   90.00
_cell.angle_beta   90.00
_cell.angle_gamma   90.00
#
_symmetry.space_group_name_H-M   'P 1'
#
loop_
_entity.id
_entity.type
_entity.pdbx_description
1 polymer ?
#
loop_
_entity_poly.entity_id
_entity_poly.type
_entity_poly.pdbx_seq_one_letter_code
_entity_poly.pdbx_strand_id
1 'polypeptide(L)'
;MERVAFIINPFSAKKEYKPFVNDLEKRVEKPFYLISKSIEDTFSFMENNMDKVDIFVAVGGDGTISIVAQKLINTDKILGIFPAGSGNGFANENHFSKNIDTLLSKIKNRKHREIDTFTINDKLSINLSGAGFDGEVAKNFEKTSRGFANYIKTSISTFFKFKPINISFEEKYKSYNGEYLMMNLANTRQFGNNAYIAPQALVTDGLVDVVLVKKFPVWYAAPFALKMFAKTLKQDKYLTYFTCSELEFSLDTDTW
;
A
#
# COMPACT_ATOMS: atom_id res chain seq x y z
N MET A 1 -27.49 6.82 8.33
CA MET A 1 -26.38 6.80 7.35
C MET A 1 -26.71 5.69 6.37
N GLU A 2 -27.57 6.02 5.44
CA GLU A 2 -28.05 5.07 4.44
C GLU A 2 -26.94 4.83 3.41
N ARG A 3 -26.84 3.57 2.93
CA ARG A 3 -25.94 3.13 1.85
C ARG A 3 -24.43 3.18 2.15
N VAL A 4 -24.04 3.00 3.43
CA VAL A 4 -22.64 2.88 3.86
C VAL A 4 -22.42 1.56 4.58
N ALA A 5 -21.38 0.81 4.20
CA ALA A 5 -20.97 -0.42 4.87
C ALA A 5 -19.53 -0.31 5.38
N PHE A 6 -19.26 -0.81 6.57
CA PHE A 6 -17.92 -0.86 7.14
C PHE A 6 -17.39 -2.31 7.10
N ILE A 7 -16.23 -2.49 6.52
CA ILE A 7 -15.55 -3.79 6.46
C ILE A 7 -14.39 -3.74 7.43
N ILE A 8 -14.54 -4.45 8.53
CA ILE A 8 -13.65 -4.39 9.68
C ILE A 8 -12.76 -5.63 9.70
N ASN A 9 -11.45 -5.44 9.59
CA ASN A 9 -10.49 -6.52 9.73
C ASN A 9 -10.09 -6.68 11.21
N PRO A 10 -10.53 -7.76 11.89
CA PRO A 10 -10.25 -7.96 13.31
C PRO A 10 -8.78 -8.32 13.59
N PHE A 11 -8.00 -8.65 12.56
CA PHE A 11 -6.60 -9.03 12.68
C PHE A 11 -5.63 -7.84 12.43
N SER A 12 -6.16 -6.63 12.19
CA SER A 12 -5.34 -5.44 11.96
C SER A 12 -4.59 -5.03 13.23
N ALA A 13 -3.33 -4.60 13.05
CA ALA A 13 -2.44 -4.11 14.10
C ALA A 13 -2.44 -4.97 15.37
N LYS A 14 -2.98 -4.45 16.47
CA LYS A 14 -3.04 -5.10 17.78
C LYS A 14 -4.26 -6.01 17.98
N LYS A 15 -5.05 -6.26 16.94
CA LYS A 15 -6.35 -6.95 17.00
C LYS A 15 -7.40 -6.22 17.85
N GLU A 16 -7.30 -4.90 17.94
CA GLU A 16 -8.17 -4.03 18.76
C GLU A 16 -9.24 -3.35 17.89
N TYR A 17 -10.12 -4.13 17.25
CA TYR A 17 -11.21 -3.57 16.45
C TYR A 17 -12.42 -3.13 17.30
N LYS A 18 -12.60 -3.70 18.50
CA LYS A 18 -13.74 -3.42 19.38
C LYS A 18 -13.92 -1.94 19.73
N PRO A 19 -12.86 -1.18 20.07
CA PRO A 19 -13.01 0.25 20.30
C PRO A 19 -13.61 1.01 19.13
N PHE A 20 -13.22 0.65 17.88
CA PHE A 20 -13.82 1.24 16.67
C PHE A 20 -15.31 0.91 16.56
N VAL A 21 -15.69 -0.36 16.77
CA VAL A 21 -17.10 -0.79 16.72
C VAL A 21 -17.93 -0.04 17.77
N ASN A 22 -17.46 -0.02 19.02
CA ASN A 22 -18.13 0.68 20.12
C ASN A 22 -18.32 2.18 19.81
N ASP A 23 -17.31 2.80 19.22
CA ASP A 23 -17.34 4.21 18.84
C ASP A 23 -18.25 4.48 17.65
N LEU A 24 -18.33 3.54 16.71
CA LEU A 24 -19.24 3.60 15.57
C LEU A 24 -20.71 3.48 16.03
N GLU A 25 -21.03 2.51 16.88
CA GLU A 25 -22.37 2.26 17.41
C GLU A 25 -22.89 3.41 18.28
N LYS A 26 -22.03 4.15 18.94
CA LYS A 26 -22.40 5.37 19.69
C LYS A 26 -22.79 6.55 18.78
N ARG A 27 -22.27 6.61 17.56
CA ARG A 27 -22.42 7.75 16.65
C ARG A 27 -23.37 7.50 15.48
N VAL A 28 -23.58 6.25 15.14
CA VAL A 28 -24.41 5.83 14.00
C VAL A 28 -25.47 4.88 14.52
N GLU A 29 -26.72 5.26 14.33
CA GLU A 29 -27.86 4.38 14.64
C GLU A 29 -27.87 3.21 13.65
N LYS A 30 -27.80 1.98 14.16
CA LYS A 30 -27.78 0.72 13.38
C LYS A 30 -26.72 0.72 12.27
N PRO A 31 -25.44 0.85 12.58
CA PRO A 31 -24.39 0.84 11.55
C PRO A 31 -24.38 -0.51 10.83
N PHE A 32 -24.22 -0.47 9.50
CA PHE A 32 -24.11 -1.68 8.69
C PHE A 32 -22.64 -2.05 8.53
N TYR A 33 -22.22 -3.16 9.10
CA TYR A 33 -20.82 -3.59 9.04
C TYR A 33 -20.64 -5.11 9.00
N LEU A 34 -19.48 -5.52 8.49
CA LEU A 34 -18.95 -6.86 8.54
C LEU A 34 -17.68 -6.87 9.42
N ILE A 35 -17.58 -7.79 10.37
CA ILE A 35 -16.32 -8.19 10.96
C ILE A 35 -15.78 -9.35 10.11
N SER A 36 -14.85 -9.06 9.22
CA SER A 36 -14.36 -9.98 8.20
C SER A 36 -13.59 -11.15 8.81
N LYS A 37 -13.92 -12.35 8.40
CA LYS A 37 -13.24 -13.58 8.82
C LYS A 37 -12.19 -14.04 7.80
N SER A 38 -12.38 -13.71 6.53
CA SER A 38 -11.48 -14.04 5.41
C SER A 38 -11.66 -13.07 4.24
N ILE A 39 -10.83 -13.21 3.20
CA ILE A 39 -10.97 -12.46 1.95
C ILE A 39 -12.28 -12.82 1.26
N GLU A 40 -12.63 -14.11 1.22
CA GLU A 40 -13.85 -14.63 0.62
C GLU A 40 -15.10 -14.11 1.33
N ASP A 41 -15.06 -14.02 2.66
CA ASP A 41 -16.14 -13.43 3.47
C ASP A 41 -16.35 -11.95 3.11
N THR A 42 -15.24 -11.21 2.97
CA THR A 42 -15.27 -9.81 2.52
C THR A 42 -15.88 -9.69 1.12
N PHE A 43 -15.42 -10.49 0.18
CA PHE A 43 -15.90 -10.42 -1.20
C PHE A 43 -17.38 -10.79 -1.31
N SER A 44 -17.81 -11.87 -0.67
CA SER A 44 -19.23 -12.29 -0.64
C SER A 44 -20.12 -11.22 -0.02
N PHE A 45 -19.67 -10.60 1.08
CA PHE A 45 -20.42 -9.49 1.69
C PHE A 45 -20.56 -8.31 0.74
N MET A 46 -19.48 -7.91 0.08
CA MET A 46 -19.53 -6.79 -0.86
C MET A 46 -20.40 -7.10 -2.06
N GLU A 47 -20.27 -8.26 -2.69
CA GLU A 47 -21.07 -8.68 -3.85
C GLU A 47 -22.58 -8.68 -3.54
N ASN A 48 -22.96 -9.22 -2.39
CA ASN A 48 -24.37 -9.28 -1.96
C ASN A 48 -24.96 -7.91 -1.62
N ASN A 49 -24.15 -6.87 -1.51
CA ASN A 49 -24.57 -5.55 -1.08
C ASN A 49 -24.18 -4.42 -2.06
N MET A 50 -23.63 -4.73 -3.23
CA MET A 50 -23.21 -3.72 -4.22
C MET A 50 -24.35 -2.77 -4.61
N ASP A 51 -25.56 -3.28 -4.83
CA ASP A 51 -26.72 -2.48 -5.20
C ASP A 51 -27.26 -1.60 -4.07
N LYS A 52 -26.96 -1.97 -2.82
CA LYS A 52 -27.50 -1.31 -1.61
C LYS A 52 -26.54 -0.31 -0.99
N VAL A 53 -25.22 -0.42 -1.29
CA VAL A 53 -24.16 0.34 -0.67
C VAL A 53 -23.47 1.22 -1.71
N ASP A 54 -23.27 2.50 -1.38
CA ASP A 54 -22.53 3.45 -2.21
C ASP A 54 -21.08 3.61 -1.72
N ILE A 55 -20.89 3.48 -0.39
CA ILE A 55 -19.58 3.71 0.25
C ILE A 55 -19.20 2.49 1.07
N PHE A 56 -18.12 1.83 0.67
CA PHE A 56 -17.52 0.75 1.45
C PHE A 56 -16.31 1.28 2.22
N VAL A 57 -16.36 1.22 3.53
CA VAL A 57 -15.29 1.71 4.40
C VAL A 57 -14.40 0.57 4.85
N ALA A 58 -13.17 0.56 4.38
CA ALA A 58 -12.13 -0.37 4.84
C ALA A 58 -11.59 0.07 6.21
N VAL A 59 -11.83 -0.73 7.23
CA VAL A 59 -11.31 -0.52 8.59
C VAL A 59 -10.17 -1.51 8.83
N GLY A 60 -8.93 -1.06 8.56
CA GLY A 60 -7.77 -1.94 8.57
C GLY A 60 -6.49 -1.27 8.13
N GLY A 61 -5.49 -2.06 7.77
CA GLY A 61 -4.23 -1.60 7.15
C GLY A 61 -4.27 -1.69 5.63
N ASP A 62 -3.11 -1.46 4.99
CA ASP A 62 -2.96 -1.41 3.53
C ASP A 62 -3.51 -2.67 2.83
N GLY A 63 -3.30 -3.86 3.40
CA GLY A 63 -3.87 -5.11 2.86
C GLY A 63 -5.40 -5.13 2.87
N THR A 64 -6.06 -4.64 3.93
CA THR A 64 -7.53 -4.54 3.98
C THR A 64 -8.05 -3.55 2.95
N ILE A 65 -7.36 -2.42 2.81
CA ILE A 65 -7.68 -1.38 1.82
C ILE A 65 -7.59 -1.97 0.41
N SER A 66 -6.50 -2.69 0.10
CA SER A 66 -6.30 -3.35 -1.20
C SER A 66 -7.38 -4.39 -1.51
N ILE A 67 -7.76 -5.23 -0.54
CA ILE A 67 -8.83 -6.24 -0.70
C ILE A 67 -10.16 -5.57 -1.04
N VAL A 68 -10.54 -4.52 -0.32
CA VAL A 68 -11.80 -3.81 -0.59
C VAL A 68 -11.74 -3.10 -1.95
N ALA A 69 -10.62 -2.45 -2.28
CA ALA A 69 -10.42 -1.77 -3.55
C ALA A 69 -10.60 -2.68 -4.77
N GLN A 70 -10.14 -3.95 -4.69
CA GLN A 70 -10.28 -4.92 -5.79
C GLN A 70 -11.72 -5.11 -6.28
N LYS A 71 -12.71 -4.99 -5.39
CA LYS A 71 -14.13 -5.13 -5.72
C LYS A 71 -14.77 -3.80 -6.16
N LEU A 72 -14.08 -2.69 -5.98
CA LEU A 72 -14.61 -1.36 -6.30
C LEU A 72 -14.05 -0.79 -7.61
N ILE A 73 -12.99 -1.39 -8.15
CA ILE A 73 -12.39 -0.94 -9.41
C ILE A 73 -13.42 -0.93 -10.53
N ASN A 74 -13.42 0.13 -11.34
CA ASN A 74 -14.37 0.32 -12.45
C ASN A 74 -15.87 0.31 -12.02
N THR A 75 -16.17 0.66 -10.78
CA THR A 75 -17.54 0.86 -10.28
C THR A 75 -17.75 2.33 -9.89
N ASP A 76 -19.01 2.71 -9.67
CA ASP A 76 -19.42 4.01 -9.13
C ASP A 76 -19.30 4.11 -7.60
N LYS A 77 -18.72 3.08 -6.96
CA LYS A 77 -18.65 2.99 -5.50
C LYS A 77 -17.47 3.74 -4.94
N ILE A 78 -17.62 4.25 -3.73
CA ILE A 78 -16.59 5.01 -3.03
C ILE A 78 -15.91 4.13 -1.99
N LEU A 79 -14.58 4.13 -2.02
CA LEU A 79 -13.74 3.54 -0.97
C LEU A 79 -13.54 4.56 0.16
N GLY A 80 -14.13 4.30 1.32
CA GLY A 80 -13.78 4.99 2.56
C GLY A 80 -12.66 4.24 3.29
N ILE A 81 -11.88 4.95 4.12
CA ILE A 81 -10.74 4.34 4.84
C ILE A 81 -10.69 4.81 6.28
N PHE A 82 -10.61 3.84 7.20
CA PHE A 82 -10.23 4.07 8.59
C PHE A 82 -8.93 3.30 8.89
N PRO A 83 -7.79 4.00 9.05
CA PRO A 83 -6.48 3.36 9.17
C PRO A 83 -6.33 2.68 10.54
N ALA A 84 -6.38 1.35 10.56
CA ALA A 84 -6.21 0.52 11.75
C ALA A 84 -5.02 -0.44 11.67
N GLY A 85 -4.18 -0.32 10.64
CA GLY A 85 -2.96 -1.12 10.45
C GLY A 85 -1.73 -0.53 11.14
N SER A 86 -0.59 -1.22 10.97
CA SER A 86 0.71 -0.81 11.54
C SER A 86 1.42 0.24 10.68
N GLY A 87 1.38 0.13 9.35
CA GLY A 87 2.06 1.03 8.41
C GLY A 87 1.15 2.13 7.89
N ASN A 88 -0.02 1.74 7.40
CA ASN A 88 -1.06 2.62 6.83
C ASN A 88 -0.51 3.56 5.74
N GLY A 89 0.35 3.03 4.84
CA GLY A 89 1.03 3.83 3.82
C GLY A 89 0.05 4.58 2.94
N PHE A 90 -0.92 3.86 2.37
CA PHE A 90 -1.95 4.45 1.51
C PHE A 90 -2.82 5.47 2.25
N ALA A 91 -3.23 5.15 3.49
CA ALA A 91 -4.07 6.04 4.27
C ALA A 91 -3.33 7.32 4.69
N ASN A 92 -2.06 7.22 5.08
CA ASN A 92 -1.23 8.36 5.43
C ASN A 92 -0.97 9.26 4.22
N GLU A 93 -0.73 8.67 3.04
CA GLU A 93 -0.55 9.37 1.78
C GLU A 93 -1.78 10.20 1.41
N ASN A 94 -2.96 9.64 1.62
CA ASN A 94 -4.24 10.26 1.27
C ASN A 94 -4.88 11.03 2.44
N HIS A 95 -4.11 11.32 3.50
CA HIS A 95 -4.53 12.13 4.65
C HIS A 95 -5.78 11.59 5.37
N PHE A 96 -5.90 10.26 5.46
CA PHE A 96 -6.91 9.63 6.32
C PHE A 96 -6.39 9.59 7.77
N SER A 97 -7.29 9.88 8.71
CA SER A 97 -6.98 9.88 10.14
C SER A 97 -7.71 8.77 10.89
N LYS A 98 -7.22 8.45 12.10
CA LYS A 98 -7.88 7.53 13.04
C LYS A 98 -9.02 8.18 13.81
N ASN A 99 -9.53 9.31 13.34
CA ASN A 99 -10.64 10.02 13.98
C ASN A 99 -11.94 9.66 13.27
N ILE A 100 -12.83 9.01 14.01
CA ILE A 100 -14.12 8.52 13.48
C ILE A 100 -15.06 9.69 13.10
N ASP A 101 -15.05 10.80 13.84
CA ASP A 101 -15.90 11.94 13.55
C ASP A 101 -15.49 12.61 12.24
N THR A 102 -14.16 12.66 11.97
CA THR A 102 -13.62 13.12 10.69
C THR A 102 -14.05 12.20 9.54
N LEU A 103 -14.01 10.88 9.73
CA LEU A 103 -14.48 9.91 8.74
C LEU A 103 -15.97 10.11 8.45
N LEU A 104 -16.80 10.13 9.48
CA LEU A 104 -18.25 10.29 9.35
C LEU A 104 -18.63 11.61 8.68
N SER A 105 -17.90 12.69 8.98
CA SER A 105 -18.08 13.98 8.32
C SER A 105 -17.75 13.93 6.82
N LYS A 106 -16.63 13.30 6.44
CA LYS A 106 -16.26 13.11 5.02
C LYS A 106 -17.31 12.27 4.27
N ILE A 107 -17.80 11.20 4.89
CA ILE A 107 -18.84 10.33 4.34
C ILE A 107 -20.14 11.14 4.12
N LYS A 108 -20.60 11.86 5.15
CA LYS A 108 -21.82 12.71 5.08
C LYS A 108 -21.74 13.74 3.95
N ASN A 109 -20.59 14.35 3.77
CA ASN A 109 -20.36 15.36 2.75
C ASN A 109 -19.97 14.76 1.38
N ARG A 110 -19.93 13.44 1.24
CA ARG A 110 -19.51 12.70 0.03
C ARG A 110 -18.20 13.24 -0.56
N LYS A 111 -17.28 13.69 0.29
CA LYS A 111 -15.99 14.25 -0.15
C LYS A 111 -15.06 13.13 -0.60
N HIS A 112 -14.93 12.95 -1.89
CA HIS A 112 -14.07 11.94 -2.52
C HIS A 112 -13.28 12.52 -3.68
N ARG A 113 -12.34 11.76 -4.21
CA ARG A 113 -11.62 12.01 -5.46
C ARG A 113 -11.33 10.69 -6.16
N GLU A 114 -11.17 10.75 -7.45
CA GLU A 114 -10.65 9.63 -8.24
C GLU A 114 -9.14 9.52 -8.05
N ILE A 115 -8.64 8.31 -8.13
CA ILE A 115 -7.21 8.01 -8.11
C ILE A 115 -6.90 6.97 -9.18
N ASP A 116 -5.67 7.01 -9.67
CA ASP A 116 -5.15 5.99 -10.57
C ASP A 116 -4.89 4.68 -9.82
N THR A 117 -4.91 3.61 -10.57
CA THR A 117 -4.51 2.28 -10.12
C THR A 117 -3.73 1.61 -11.26
N PHE A 118 -2.96 0.59 -10.95
CA PHE A 118 -2.29 -0.20 -11.97
C PHE A 118 -2.41 -1.70 -11.67
N THR A 119 -2.11 -2.52 -12.64
CA THR A 119 -2.07 -3.98 -12.48
C THR A 119 -0.68 -4.52 -12.77
N ILE A 120 -0.32 -5.59 -12.08
CA ILE A 120 0.87 -6.40 -12.36
C ILE A 120 0.38 -7.83 -12.60
N ASN A 121 0.51 -8.33 -13.84
CA ASN A 121 -0.01 -9.64 -14.21
C ASN A 121 -1.47 -9.84 -13.71
N ASP A 122 -2.34 -8.89 -14.08
CA ASP A 122 -3.78 -8.83 -13.74
C ASP A 122 -4.11 -8.65 -12.24
N LYS A 123 -3.11 -8.52 -11.38
CA LYS A 123 -3.32 -8.22 -9.95
C LYS A 123 -3.31 -6.72 -9.70
N LEU A 124 -4.41 -6.20 -9.13
CA LEU A 124 -4.55 -4.79 -8.82
C LEU A 124 -3.54 -4.33 -7.76
N SER A 125 -2.91 -3.21 -8.02
CA SER A 125 -2.14 -2.41 -7.06
C SER A 125 -2.67 -0.99 -7.01
N ILE A 126 -2.90 -0.49 -5.81
CA ILE A 126 -3.37 0.88 -5.55
C ILE A 126 -2.30 1.72 -4.83
N ASN A 127 -1.25 1.08 -4.36
CA ASN A 127 -0.24 1.69 -3.50
C ASN A 127 1.17 1.52 -4.11
N LEU A 128 1.95 0.63 -3.55
CA LEU A 128 3.27 0.23 -4.02
C LEU A 128 3.31 -1.28 -4.21
N SER A 129 4.01 -1.69 -5.23
CA SER A 129 4.38 -3.09 -5.44
C SER A 129 5.86 -3.15 -5.76
N GLY A 130 6.55 -4.14 -5.24
CA GLY A 130 7.99 -4.22 -5.41
C GLY A 130 8.49 -5.64 -5.56
N ALA A 131 9.68 -5.77 -6.13
CA ALA A 131 10.40 -7.02 -6.26
C ALA A 131 11.83 -6.87 -5.72
N GLY A 132 12.33 -7.95 -5.13
CA GLY A 132 13.69 -8.01 -4.62
C GLY A 132 13.76 -7.83 -3.11
N PHE A 133 14.66 -6.96 -2.66
CA PHE A 133 15.01 -6.80 -1.24
C PHE A 133 13.81 -6.48 -0.33
N ASP A 134 12.93 -5.61 -0.75
CA ASP A 134 11.74 -5.21 0.01
C ASP A 134 10.74 -6.37 0.17
N GLY A 135 10.54 -7.17 -0.86
CA GLY A 135 9.74 -8.41 -0.79
C GLY A 135 10.36 -9.43 0.18
N GLU A 136 11.69 -9.63 0.12
CA GLU A 136 12.37 -10.54 1.04
C GLU A 136 12.35 -10.03 2.49
N VAL A 137 12.45 -8.71 2.70
CA VAL A 137 12.28 -8.10 4.03
C VAL A 137 10.85 -8.33 4.54
N ALA A 138 9.83 -8.13 3.71
CA ALA A 138 8.45 -8.37 4.09
C ALA A 138 8.21 -9.82 4.52
N LYS A 139 8.67 -10.78 3.71
CA LYS A 139 8.60 -12.23 3.98
C LYS A 139 9.31 -12.62 5.28
N ASN A 140 10.49 -12.07 5.54
CA ASN A 140 11.24 -12.33 6.76
C ASN A 140 10.61 -11.65 7.98
N PHE A 141 10.01 -10.47 7.79
CA PHE A 141 9.33 -9.73 8.85
C PHE A 141 8.03 -10.41 9.31
N GLU A 142 7.29 -11.08 8.43
CA GLU A 142 6.11 -11.87 8.81
C GLU A 142 6.40 -12.94 9.87
N LYS A 143 7.63 -13.43 9.91
CA LYS A 143 8.12 -14.44 10.88
C LYS A 143 8.53 -13.83 12.22
N THR A 144 8.47 -12.51 12.36
CA THR A 144 8.89 -11.78 13.56
C THR A 144 7.71 -11.15 14.29
N SER A 145 7.92 -10.67 15.50
CA SER A 145 6.94 -9.81 16.17
C SER A 145 6.83 -8.47 15.44
N ARG A 146 5.59 -7.96 15.27
CA ARG A 146 5.32 -6.69 14.59
C ARG A 146 5.95 -5.52 15.34
N GLY A 147 6.40 -4.51 14.61
CA GLY A 147 6.93 -3.26 15.16
C GLY A 147 8.07 -2.69 14.31
N PHE A 148 8.21 -1.37 14.31
CA PHE A 148 9.17 -0.67 13.46
C PHE A 148 10.63 -1.06 13.76
N ALA A 149 10.99 -1.25 15.03
CA ALA A 149 12.34 -1.68 15.41
C ALA A 149 12.69 -3.07 14.84
N ASN A 150 11.75 -4.01 14.88
CA ASN A 150 11.94 -5.34 14.28
C ASN A 150 12.02 -5.28 12.76
N TYR A 151 11.23 -4.40 12.13
CA TYR A 151 11.34 -4.16 10.69
C TYR A 151 12.74 -3.67 10.31
N ILE A 152 13.29 -2.69 11.02
CA ILE A 152 14.67 -2.20 10.79
C ILE A 152 15.70 -3.31 11.00
N LYS A 153 15.58 -4.08 12.08
CA LYS A 153 16.51 -5.19 12.35
C LYS A 153 16.47 -6.24 11.24
N THR A 154 15.26 -6.60 10.78
CA THR A 154 15.06 -7.54 9.68
C THR A 154 15.65 -6.98 8.39
N SER A 155 15.42 -5.70 8.08
CA SER A 155 15.99 -5.06 6.90
C SER A 155 17.52 -5.09 6.91
N ILE A 156 18.16 -4.77 8.03
CA ILE A 156 19.61 -4.81 8.15
C ILE A 156 20.13 -6.24 7.95
N SER A 157 19.53 -7.23 8.62
CA SER A 157 19.98 -8.63 8.50
C SER A 157 19.78 -9.19 7.10
N THR A 158 18.69 -8.81 6.43
CA THR A 158 18.41 -9.20 5.05
C THR A 158 19.38 -8.55 4.08
N PHE A 159 19.71 -7.27 4.27
CA PHE A 159 20.62 -6.53 3.38
C PHE A 159 21.97 -7.21 3.17
N PHE A 160 22.55 -7.78 4.23
CA PHE A 160 23.84 -8.47 4.13
C PHE A 160 23.77 -9.79 3.35
N LYS A 161 22.62 -10.46 3.37
CA LYS A 161 22.43 -11.78 2.77
C LYS A 161 21.85 -11.73 1.37
N PHE A 162 21.13 -10.66 1.06
CA PHE A 162 20.38 -10.53 -0.18
C PHE A 162 21.31 -10.33 -1.38
N LYS A 163 21.08 -11.14 -2.42
CA LYS A 163 21.73 -10.98 -3.73
C LYS A 163 20.86 -10.11 -4.61
N PRO A 164 21.42 -9.15 -5.34
CA PRO A 164 20.66 -8.39 -6.33
C PRO A 164 19.94 -9.29 -7.32
N ILE A 165 18.83 -8.82 -7.81
CA ILE A 165 18.04 -9.47 -8.86
C ILE A 165 18.40 -8.88 -10.23
N ASN A 166 18.39 -9.68 -11.27
CA ASN A 166 18.51 -9.20 -12.65
C ASN A 166 17.14 -8.82 -13.17
N ILE A 167 17.04 -7.62 -13.71
CA ILE A 167 15.83 -7.10 -14.35
C ILE A 167 16.14 -6.84 -15.82
N SER A 168 15.32 -7.41 -16.69
CA SER A 168 15.37 -7.18 -18.13
C SER A 168 14.07 -6.50 -18.56
N PHE A 169 14.19 -5.32 -19.13
CA PHE A 169 13.08 -4.52 -19.66
C PHE A 169 13.03 -4.65 -21.18
N GLU A 170 11.83 -4.51 -21.73
CA GLU A 170 11.59 -4.48 -23.17
C GLU A 170 12.11 -3.20 -23.83
N GLU A 171 12.16 -3.18 -25.15
CA GLU A 171 12.88 -2.24 -26.03
C GLU A 171 12.97 -0.79 -25.53
N LYS A 172 11.86 -0.18 -25.16
CA LYS A 172 11.80 1.22 -24.74
C LYS A 172 12.61 1.53 -23.50
N TYR A 173 12.70 0.54 -22.59
CA TYR A 173 13.36 0.70 -21.29
C TYR A 173 14.61 -0.17 -21.15
N LYS A 174 15.10 -0.78 -22.24
CA LYS A 174 16.26 -1.67 -22.27
C LYS A 174 17.54 -1.07 -21.71
N SER A 175 17.70 0.25 -21.76
CA SER A 175 18.84 0.95 -21.14
C SER A 175 18.90 0.80 -19.62
N TYR A 176 17.81 0.37 -18.99
CA TYR A 176 17.72 0.12 -17.55
C TYR A 176 17.95 -1.35 -17.18
N ASN A 177 18.25 -2.23 -18.13
CA ASN A 177 18.61 -3.62 -17.85
C ASN A 177 19.79 -3.71 -16.90
N GLY A 178 19.73 -4.58 -15.91
CA GLY A 178 20.84 -4.76 -14.98
C GLY A 178 20.48 -5.40 -13.65
N GLU A 179 21.45 -5.38 -12.75
CA GLU A 179 21.31 -5.90 -11.40
C GLU A 179 20.85 -4.81 -10.43
N TYR A 180 19.79 -5.12 -9.68
CA TYR A 180 19.20 -4.20 -8.71
C TYR A 180 18.97 -4.87 -7.37
N LEU A 181 19.14 -4.12 -6.30
CA LEU A 181 18.75 -4.52 -4.95
C LEU A 181 17.23 -4.68 -4.87
N MET A 182 16.49 -3.73 -5.45
CA MET A 182 15.02 -3.75 -5.51
C MET A 182 14.50 -2.90 -6.66
N MET A 183 13.31 -3.24 -7.13
CA MET A 183 12.46 -2.44 -8.00
C MET A 183 11.15 -2.15 -7.29
N ASN A 184 10.68 -0.93 -7.35
CA ASN A 184 9.37 -0.53 -6.85
C ASN A 184 8.56 0.13 -7.96
N LEU A 185 7.32 -0.31 -8.09
CA LEU A 185 6.28 0.29 -8.91
C LEU A 185 5.34 1.02 -7.97
N ALA A 186 5.24 2.33 -8.11
CA ALA A 186 4.61 3.18 -7.13
C ALA A 186 3.48 4.02 -7.74
N ASN A 187 2.30 3.94 -7.13
CA ASN A 187 1.20 4.87 -7.33
C ASN A 187 1.17 5.92 -6.22
N THR A 188 1.71 5.58 -5.06
CA THR A 188 1.86 6.46 -3.90
C THR A 188 3.32 6.62 -3.51
N ARG A 189 3.63 7.64 -2.71
CA ARG A 189 5.01 8.03 -2.43
C ARG A 189 5.73 7.16 -1.40
N GLN A 190 5.01 6.45 -0.51
CA GLN A 190 5.61 5.86 0.69
C GLN A 190 5.21 4.40 0.94
N PHE A 191 6.12 3.62 1.50
CA PHE A 191 5.82 2.30 2.05
C PHE A 191 4.90 2.35 3.30
N GLY A 192 4.86 3.47 3.98
CA GLY A 192 4.24 3.68 5.28
C GLY A 192 5.23 4.25 6.29
N ASN A 193 4.74 4.66 7.48
CA ASN A 193 5.57 5.26 8.54
C ASN A 193 6.48 6.40 8.07
N ASN A 194 6.06 7.16 7.06
CA ASN A 194 6.82 8.24 6.42
C ASN A 194 8.13 7.80 5.71
N ALA A 195 8.23 6.53 5.29
CA ALA A 195 9.35 6.05 4.48
C ALA A 195 9.04 6.24 2.98
N TYR A 196 9.47 7.35 2.40
CA TYR A 196 9.16 7.75 1.02
C TYR A 196 10.18 7.17 0.05
N ILE A 197 9.76 6.21 -0.78
CA ILE A 197 10.60 5.61 -1.83
C ILE A 197 10.41 6.32 -3.17
N ALA A 198 9.23 6.81 -3.47
CA ALA A 198 8.88 7.51 -4.68
C ALA A 198 8.32 8.92 -4.36
N PRO A 199 9.13 9.87 -3.85
CA PRO A 199 8.62 11.14 -3.34
C PRO A 199 7.97 12.03 -4.40
N GLN A 200 8.10 11.71 -5.68
CA GLN A 200 7.51 12.44 -6.81
C GLN A 200 6.20 11.82 -7.30
N ALA A 201 5.84 10.62 -6.84
CA ALA A 201 4.64 9.91 -7.30
C ALA A 201 3.35 10.72 -7.06
N LEU A 202 2.48 10.70 -8.06
CA LEU A 202 1.18 11.36 -8.04
C LEU A 202 0.09 10.32 -8.33
N VAL A 203 -0.92 10.26 -7.50
CA VAL A 203 -2.03 9.28 -7.62
C VAL A 203 -3.08 9.66 -8.68
N THR A 204 -2.82 10.66 -9.53
CA THR A 204 -3.82 11.24 -10.46
C THR A 204 -3.22 11.68 -11.79
N ASP A 205 -2.05 11.20 -12.17
CA ASP A 205 -1.35 11.61 -13.41
C ASP A 205 -1.36 10.53 -14.51
N GLY A 206 -1.99 9.38 -14.24
CA GLY A 206 -2.08 8.25 -15.17
C GLY A 206 -0.77 7.49 -15.34
N LEU A 207 0.21 7.68 -14.46
CA LEU A 207 1.54 7.10 -14.56
C LEU A 207 1.88 6.24 -13.35
N VAL A 208 2.78 5.29 -13.56
CA VAL A 208 3.43 4.50 -12.51
C VAL A 208 4.86 4.99 -12.37
N ASP A 209 5.25 5.31 -11.15
CA ASP A 209 6.63 5.67 -10.82
C ASP A 209 7.48 4.42 -10.62
N VAL A 210 8.54 4.29 -11.40
CA VAL A 210 9.47 3.16 -11.33
C VAL A 210 10.73 3.58 -10.61
N VAL A 211 11.02 2.92 -9.50
CA VAL A 211 12.21 3.20 -8.68
C VAL A 211 13.08 1.96 -8.65
N LEU A 212 14.24 2.04 -9.30
CA LEU A 212 15.24 0.99 -9.34
C LEU A 212 16.39 1.35 -8.40
N VAL A 213 16.67 0.48 -7.44
CA VAL A 213 17.75 0.72 -6.47
C VAL A 213 18.85 -0.32 -6.67
N LYS A 214 20.04 0.12 -7.03
CA LYS A 214 21.23 -0.73 -7.10
C LYS A 214 21.75 -1.07 -5.71
N LYS A 215 22.44 -2.21 -5.57
CA LYS A 215 23.13 -2.51 -4.33
C LYS A 215 24.19 -1.46 -4.05
N PHE A 216 24.18 -0.93 -2.84
CA PHE A 216 25.09 0.10 -2.39
C PHE A 216 25.94 -0.38 -1.20
N PRO A 217 27.08 0.25 -0.90
CA PRO A 217 27.88 -0.05 0.28
C PRO A 217 27.11 0.22 1.58
N VAL A 218 27.39 -0.55 2.63
CA VAL A 218 26.68 -0.46 3.93
C VAL A 218 26.69 0.94 4.51
N TRP A 219 27.76 1.70 4.35
CA TRP A 219 27.85 3.09 4.81
C TRP A 219 26.81 4.03 4.17
N TYR A 220 26.32 3.68 2.96
CA TYR A 220 25.28 4.45 2.28
C TYR A 220 23.86 4.13 2.78
N ALA A 221 23.67 3.04 3.51
CA ALA A 221 22.34 2.64 4.01
C ALA A 221 21.73 3.70 4.92
N ALA A 222 22.51 4.29 5.83
CA ALA A 222 22.02 5.36 6.71
C ALA A 222 21.66 6.66 5.94
N PRO A 223 22.52 7.21 5.06
CA PRO A 223 22.14 8.30 4.16
C PRO A 223 20.92 8.00 3.30
N PHE A 224 20.78 6.79 2.75
CA PHE A 224 19.63 6.39 1.96
C PHE A 224 18.34 6.43 2.80
N ALA A 225 18.36 5.82 3.98
CA ALA A 225 17.22 5.86 4.91
C ALA A 225 16.86 7.31 5.32
N LEU A 226 17.85 8.14 5.64
CA LEU A 226 17.62 9.54 5.96
C LEU A 226 16.94 10.29 4.81
N LYS A 227 17.38 10.08 3.57
CA LYS A 227 16.73 10.68 2.38
C LYS A 227 15.30 10.20 2.21
N MET A 228 14.99 8.91 2.50
CA MET A 228 13.62 8.39 2.47
C MET A 228 12.73 9.14 3.46
N PHE A 229 13.16 9.26 4.72
CA PHE A 229 12.36 9.95 5.75
C PHE A 229 12.29 11.47 5.55
N ALA A 230 13.35 12.07 4.99
CA ALA A 230 13.37 13.48 4.61
C ALA A 230 12.62 13.80 3.32
N LYS A 231 12.08 12.79 2.60
CA LYS A 231 11.38 12.94 1.31
C LYS A 231 12.27 13.52 0.20
N THR A 232 13.56 13.28 0.28
CA THR A 232 14.58 13.89 -0.61
C THR A 232 15.28 12.88 -1.49
N LEU A 233 14.74 11.67 -1.62
CA LEU A 233 15.25 10.69 -2.59
C LEU A 233 15.13 11.26 -4.00
N LYS A 234 16.22 11.21 -4.75
CA LYS A 234 16.32 11.61 -6.15
C LYS A 234 17.24 10.61 -6.85
N GLN A 235 17.16 10.65 -8.17
CA GLN A 235 18.09 9.92 -9.03
C GLN A 235 19.55 10.24 -8.64
N ASP A 236 20.33 9.19 -8.45
CA ASP A 236 21.77 9.24 -8.20
C ASP A 236 22.45 7.96 -8.76
N LYS A 237 23.70 7.70 -8.44
CA LYS A 237 24.41 6.52 -8.94
C LYS A 237 23.83 5.17 -8.47
N TYR A 238 23.01 5.17 -7.41
CA TYR A 238 22.39 3.97 -6.84
C TYR A 238 20.88 3.93 -7.06
N LEU A 239 20.26 5.04 -7.46
CA LEU A 239 18.83 5.13 -7.64
C LEU A 239 18.52 5.68 -9.03
N THR A 240 17.77 4.91 -9.81
CA THR A 240 17.18 5.31 -11.07
C THR A 240 15.68 5.51 -10.87
N TYR A 241 15.15 6.58 -11.44
CA TYR A 241 13.76 6.98 -11.32
C TYR A 241 13.20 7.38 -12.67
N PHE A 242 12.08 6.80 -13.07
CA PHE A 242 11.35 7.18 -14.29
C PHE A 242 9.86 6.86 -14.12
N THR A 243 9.02 7.39 -15.01
CA THR A 243 7.57 7.14 -15.03
C THR A 243 7.16 6.47 -16.31
N CYS A 244 6.10 5.68 -16.28
CA CYS A 244 5.53 5.00 -17.43
C CYS A 244 4.02 4.76 -17.27
N SER A 245 3.31 4.64 -18.40
CA SER A 245 1.90 4.19 -18.42
C SER A 245 1.79 2.67 -18.51
N GLU A 246 2.80 2.02 -19.10
CA GLU A 246 2.91 0.57 -19.18
C GLU A 246 4.39 0.17 -19.12
N LEU A 247 4.67 -1.03 -18.65
CA LEU A 247 6.03 -1.55 -18.50
C LEU A 247 6.04 -3.06 -18.63
N GLU A 248 6.83 -3.57 -19.55
CA GLU A 248 7.12 -4.99 -19.67
C GLU A 248 8.54 -5.27 -19.17
N PHE A 249 8.66 -6.27 -18.31
CA PHE A 249 9.95 -6.68 -17.74
C PHE A 249 9.91 -8.13 -17.29
N SER A 250 11.09 -8.73 -17.18
CA SER A 250 11.29 -10.05 -16.60
C SER A 250 12.30 -10.00 -15.45
N LEU A 251 12.17 -10.92 -14.51
CA LEU A 251 13.05 -11.09 -13.37
C LEU A 251 13.70 -12.48 -13.43
N ASP A 252 14.92 -12.60 -12.93
CA ASP A 252 15.61 -13.88 -12.73
C ASP A 252 15.23 -14.59 -11.43
N THR A 253 14.18 -14.11 -10.76
CA THR A 253 13.70 -14.62 -9.47
C THR A 253 12.18 -14.63 -9.40
N ASP A 254 11.63 -15.57 -8.65
CA ASP A 254 10.17 -15.65 -8.35
C ASP A 254 9.77 -14.80 -7.13
N THR A 255 10.64 -13.98 -6.59
CA THR A 255 10.38 -13.18 -5.36
C THR A 255 9.71 -11.85 -5.71
N TRP A 256 8.41 -11.83 -5.49
CA TRP A 256 7.56 -10.63 -5.52
C TRP A 256 7.12 -10.25 -4.11
#